data_8350d57eeb7ef2c32fef9fc6e5a1c6a8
#
_entry.id   8350d57eeb7ef2c32fef9fc6e5a1c6a8
#
_cell.length_a   1.000
_cell.length_b   1.000
_cell.length_c   1.000
_cell.angle_alpha   90.00
_cell.angle_beta   90.00
_cell.angle_gamma   90.00
#
_symmetry.space_group_name_H-M   'P 1'
#
loop_
_entity.id
_entity.type
_entity.pdbx_description
1 polymer ?
#
loop_
_entity_poly.entity_id
_entity_poly.type
_entity_poly.pdbx_seq_one_letter_code
_entity_poly.pdbx_strand_id
1 'polypeptide(L)'
;MHLRHAVLTSVNRDEQPDGGAWVFAEAIRWIRELVPGCTVEVLIPDFKGNWDALKTVMDARPEILNHNVETVPRLYRTVRPQAKYGRSLELLRRAREMAPTGLTKSGIMVGLGEEWDELLQVMDDLRAQDVDILTIGQYLQPSRFHLPIVRYYTPEEFEQLRAEGLSRGFRWVESGPLVRSSYHAEQAAGHIAPLQIGERSGGTSCPSRADPSKHPLPGVEANGCKF
;
A
#
# COMPACT_ATOMS: atom_id res chain seq x y z
N MET A 1 10.96 -19.70 -4.18
CA MET A 1 11.32 -18.36 -4.65
C MET A 1 12.13 -17.71 -3.52
N HIS A 2 13.26 -17.07 -3.82
CA HIS A 2 14.02 -16.32 -2.82
C HIS A 2 13.51 -14.88 -2.79
N LEU A 3 12.31 -14.67 -2.23
CA LEU A 3 11.71 -13.34 -2.12
C LEU A 3 12.39 -12.56 -0.99
N ARG A 4 12.81 -11.33 -1.28
CA ARG A 4 13.34 -10.38 -0.29
C ARG A 4 12.31 -9.32 0.08
N HIS A 5 11.32 -9.11 -0.78
CA HIS A 5 10.23 -8.17 -0.58
C HIS A 5 8.94 -8.71 -1.20
N ALA A 6 7.83 -8.59 -0.50
CA ALA A 6 6.51 -9.00 -0.97
C ALA A 6 5.53 -7.81 -0.88
N VAL A 7 4.81 -7.56 -1.96
CA VAL A 7 3.73 -6.57 -1.98
C VAL A 7 2.39 -7.29 -2.01
N LEU A 8 1.59 -7.08 -0.97
CA LEU A 8 0.24 -7.64 -0.85
C LEU A 8 -0.79 -6.56 -1.21
N THR A 9 -1.77 -6.93 -2.01
CA THR A 9 -2.93 -6.08 -2.30
C THR A 9 -4.19 -6.91 -2.41
N SER A 10 -5.34 -6.28 -2.27
CA SER A 10 -6.65 -6.89 -2.50
C SER A 10 -7.59 -5.90 -3.16
N VAL A 11 -8.66 -6.42 -3.73
CA VAL A 11 -9.85 -5.61 -4.03
C VAL A 11 -10.53 -5.21 -2.72
N ASN A 12 -11.43 -4.23 -2.78
CA ASN A 12 -12.29 -3.89 -1.65
C ASN A 12 -13.12 -5.12 -1.24
N ARG A 13 -13.16 -5.39 0.05
CA ARG A 13 -13.92 -6.48 0.67
C ARG A 13 -14.99 -5.89 1.59
N ASP A 14 -15.81 -5.04 1.02
CA ASP A 14 -16.85 -4.31 1.74
C ASP A 14 -17.97 -5.20 2.29
N GLU A 15 -18.03 -6.44 1.83
CA GLU A 15 -18.89 -7.49 2.34
C GLU A 15 -18.37 -8.11 3.65
N GLN A 16 -17.09 -7.89 3.99
CA GLN A 16 -16.51 -8.37 5.24
C GLN A 16 -16.64 -7.29 6.33
N PRO A 17 -16.94 -7.66 7.58
CA PRO A 17 -17.09 -6.69 8.68
C PRO A 17 -15.83 -5.85 8.94
N ASP A 18 -14.65 -6.43 8.69
CA ASP A 18 -13.34 -5.78 8.85
C ASP A 18 -12.71 -5.34 7.52
N GLY A 19 -13.48 -5.38 6.42
CA GLY A 19 -12.96 -5.05 5.08
C GLY A 19 -11.85 -5.99 4.59
N GLY A 20 -11.68 -7.15 5.21
CA GLY A 20 -10.62 -8.12 4.91
C GLY A 20 -9.29 -7.85 5.59
N ALA A 21 -9.26 -7.01 6.64
CA ALA A 21 -8.03 -6.63 7.34
C ALA A 21 -7.31 -7.84 7.97
N TRP A 22 -8.05 -8.81 8.53
CA TRP A 22 -7.46 -10.01 9.11
C TRP A 22 -6.70 -10.85 8.09
N VAL A 23 -7.13 -10.87 6.81
CA VAL A 23 -6.44 -11.60 5.74
C VAL A 23 -5.05 -11.00 5.48
N PHE A 24 -4.95 -9.66 5.46
CA PHE A 24 -3.66 -8.98 5.38
C PHE A 24 -2.76 -9.36 6.57
N ALA A 25 -3.29 -9.31 7.79
CA ALA A 25 -2.53 -9.63 8.99
C ALA A 25 -2.02 -11.07 8.98
N GLU A 26 -2.86 -12.04 8.61
CA GLU A 26 -2.47 -13.44 8.49
C GLU A 26 -1.44 -13.65 7.38
N ALA A 27 -1.62 -13.04 6.20
CA ALA A 27 -0.68 -13.14 5.11
C ALA A 27 0.72 -12.60 5.50
N ILE A 28 0.79 -11.48 6.23
CA ILE A 28 2.06 -10.96 6.74
C ILE A 28 2.73 -11.97 7.68
N ARG A 29 1.98 -12.56 8.63
CA ARG A 29 2.50 -13.57 9.56
C ARG A 29 3.05 -14.78 8.84
N TRP A 30 2.28 -15.33 7.89
CA TRP A 30 2.70 -16.49 7.11
C TRP A 30 3.93 -16.22 6.23
N ILE A 31 4.04 -15.02 5.61
CA ILE A 31 5.23 -14.66 4.84
C ILE A 31 6.47 -14.65 5.74
N ARG A 32 6.36 -14.07 6.95
CA ARG A 32 7.49 -14.04 7.89
C ARG A 32 7.90 -15.42 8.39
N GLU A 33 6.95 -16.32 8.59
CA GLU A 33 7.22 -17.68 9.01
C GLU A 33 7.87 -18.50 7.89
N LEU A 34 7.33 -18.43 6.67
CA LEU A 34 7.76 -19.25 5.54
C LEU A 34 8.99 -18.70 4.80
N VAL A 35 9.19 -17.38 4.84
CA VAL A 35 10.29 -16.68 4.15
C VAL A 35 10.96 -15.70 5.12
N PRO A 36 11.75 -16.19 6.08
CA PRO A 36 12.46 -15.34 7.04
C PRO A 36 13.33 -14.29 6.34
N GLY A 37 13.20 -13.02 6.80
CA GLY A 37 13.92 -11.88 6.22
C GLY A 37 13.23 -11.21 5.03
N CYS A 38 12.09 -11.73 4.56
CA CYS A 38 11.26 -11.05 3.57
C CYS A 38 10.55 -9.86 4.21
N THR A 39 10.74 -8.66 3.66
CA THR A 39 9.97 -7.46 4.02
C THR A 39 8.61 -7.48 3.34
N VAL A 40 7.60 -6.90 3.98
CA VAL A 40 6.23 -6.92 3.47
C VAL A 40 5.68 -5.50 3.34
N GLU A 41 5.25 -5.16 2.13
CA GLU A 41 4.42 -3.99 1.84
C GLU A 41 2.97 -4.43 1.70
N VAL A 42 2.03 -3.66 2.26
CA VAL A 42 0.60 -3.89 2.09
C VAL A 42 -0.07 -2.68 1.45
N LEU A 43 -0.72 -2.86 0.31
CA LEU A 43 -1.58 -1.85 -0.31
C LEU A 43 -3.03 -2.16 0.11
N ILE A 44 -3.54 -1.35 1.04
CA ILE A 44 -4.84 -1.57 1.68
C ILE A 44 -5.92 -0.62 1.16
N PRO A 45 -7.21 -1.02 1.20
CA PRO A 45 -8.34 -0.10 1.03
C PRO A 45 -8.47 0.83 2.25
N ASP A 46 -9.36 1.82 2.16
CA ASP A 46 -9.60 2.75 3.27
C ASP A 46 -10.50 2.17 4.39
N PHE A 47 -10.91 0.91 4.27
CA PHE A 47 -11.80 0.18 5.20
C PHE A 47 -13.07 0.96 5.55
N LYS A 48 -13.51 1.89 4.69
CA LYS A 48 -14.63 2.83 4.96
C LYS A 48 -14.46 3.63 6.26
N GLY A 49 -13.23 3.76 6.76
CA GLY A 49 -12.90 4.43 8.02
C GLY A 49 -13.04 3.56 9.27
N ASN A 50 -13.06 2.23 9.11
CA ASN A 50 -12.95 1.30 10.23
C ASN A 50 -11.49 1.27 10.72
N TRP A 51 -11.20 2.05 11.77
CA TRP A 51 -9.84 2.18 12.32
C TRP A 51 -9.37 0.95 13.09
N ASP A 52 -10.27 0.10 13.57
CA ASP A 52 -9.93 -1.18 14.18
C ASP A 52 -9.41 -2.16 13.12
N ALA A 53 -9.97 -2.10 11.89
CA ALA A 53 -9.44 -2.83 10.75
C ALA A 53 -8.02 -2.37 10.39
N LEU A 54 -7.78 -1.05 10.34
CA LEU A 54 -6.42 -0.52 10.16
C LEU A 54 -5.48 -1.02 11.27
N LYS A 55 -5.92 -0.96 12.53
CA LYS A 55 -5.12 -1.44 13.66
C LYS A 55 -4.76 -2.92 13.51
N THR A 56 -5.70 -3.76 13.05
CA THR A 56 -5.44 -5.19 12.82
C THR A 56 -4.29 -5.41 11.84
N VAL A 57 -4.25 -4.64 10.75
CA VAL A 57 -3.13 -4.70 9.78
C VAL A 57 -1.83 -4.20 10.41
N MET A 58 -1.88 -3.05 11.13
CA MET A 58 -0.69 -2.43 11.72
C MET A 58 -0.09 -3.27 12.85
N ASP A 59 -0.90 -3.99 13.63
CA ASP A 59 -0.44 -4.93 14.66
C ASP A 59 0.37 -6.10 14.06
N ALA A 60 0.14 -6.46 12.79
CA ALA A 60 0.95 -7.43 12.06
C ALA A 60 2.30 -6.86 11.59
N ARG A 61 2.53 -5.55 11.75
CA ARG A 61 3.79 -4.82 11.52
C ARG A 61 4.33 -4.97 10.08
N PRO A 62 3.57 -4.59 9.04
CA PRO A 62 4.16 -4.47 7.71
C PRO A 62 5.32 -3.46 7.75
N GLU A 63 6.34 -3.66 6.93
CA GLU A 63 7.46 -2.71 6.79
C GLU A 63 7.01 -1.44 6.07
N ILE A 64 6.09 -1.58 5.10
CA ILE A 64 5.51 -0.45 4.38
C ILE A 64 3.98 -0.59 4.38
N LEU A 65 3.30 0.44 4.88
CA LEU A 65 1.87 0.60 4.67
C LEU A 65 1.64 1.53 3.46
N ASN A 66 0.93 1.04 2.46
CA ASN A 66 0.58 1.76 1.25
C ASN A 66 -0.95 1.96 1.18
N HIS A 67 -1.37 3.19 0.94
CA HIS A 67 -2.75 3.53 0.59
C HIS A 67 -2.75 4.69 -0.40
N ASN A 68 -3.25 4.44 -1.60
CA ASN A 68 -3.21 5.43 -2.69
C ASN A 68 -4.33 6.47 -2.56
N VAL A 69 -4.00 7.74 -2.75
CA VAL A 69 -5.01 8.81 -2.93
C VAL A 69 -5.57 8.86 -4.34
N GLU A 70 -4.85 8.31 -5.31
CA GLU A 70 -5.18 8.08 -6.74
C GLU A 70 -5.34 9.34 -7.58
N THR A 71 -5.93 10.42 -7.06
CA THR A 71 -6.16 11.66 -7.82
C THR A 71 -6.31 12.86 -6.88
N VAL A 72 -6.42 14.06 -7.45
CA VAL A 72 -6.62 15.33 -6.74
C VAL A 72 -8.04 15.46 -6.17
N PRO A 73 -8.25 16.22 -5.08
CA PRO A 73 -9.56 16.35 -4.41
C PRO A 73 -10.73 16.70 -5.32
N ARG A 74 -10.53 17.62 -6.28
CA ARG A 74 -11.57 18.06 -7.22
C ARG A 74 -12.12 16.91 -8.06
N LEU A 75 -11.27 15.94 -8.41
CA LEU A 75 -11.64 14.82 -9.26
C LEU A 75 -12.20 13.60 -8.50
N TYR A 76 -12.20 13.60 -7.17
CA TYR A 76 -12.67 12.44 -6.39
C TYR A 76 -14.08 11.98 -6.75
N ARG A 77 -15.02 12.93 -6.91
CA ARG A 77 -16.42 12.59 -7.22
C ARG A 77 -16.57 11.85 -8.56
N THR A 78 -15.66 12.09 -9.48
CA THR A 78 -15.67 11.47 -10.83
C THR A 78 -14.82 10.21 -10.88
N VAL A 79 -13.62 10.24 -10.31
CA VAL A 79 -12.62 9.15 -10.39
C VAL A 79 -12.88 8.08 -9.33
N ARG A 80 -13.24 8.49 -8.10
CA ARG A 80 -13.41 7.62 -6.93
C ARG A 80 -14.66 8.00 -6.13
N PRO A 81 -15.87 7.84 -6.67
CA PRO A 81 -17.09 8.37 -6.06
C PRO A 81 -17.40 7.81 -4.67
N GLN A 82 -16.90 6.64 -4.33
CA GLN A 82 -17.10 6.01 -3.01
C GLN A 82 -16.00 6.35 -1.99
N ALA A 83 -14.85 6.84 -2.45
CA ALA A 83 -13.74 7.22 -1.59
C ALA A 83 -13.86 8.67 -1.10
N LYS A 84 -13.13 8.97 -0.03
CA LYS A 84 -13.05 10.33 0.54
C LYS A 84 -11.59 10.71 0.71
N TYR A 85 -11.16 11.82 0.08
CA TYR A 85 -9.78 12.29 0.14
C TYR A 85 -9.28 12.46 1.58
N GLY A 86 -10.03 13.18 2.43
CA GLY A 86 -9.66 13.37 3.82
C GLY A 86 -9.57 12.07 4.62
N ARG A 87 -10.36 11.03 4.28
CA ARG A 87 -10.25 9.71 4.91
C ARG A 87 -8.98 8.99 4.52
N SER A 88 -8.52 9.12 3.27
CA SER A 88 -7.24 8.57 2.82
C SER A 88 -6.07 9.22 3.54
N LEU A 89 -6.08 10.53 3.72
CA LEU A 89 -5.07 11.25 4.50
C LEU A 89 -5.08 10.83 5.98
N GLU A 90 -6.27 10.76 6.59
CA GLU A 90 -6.44 10.32 7.98
C GLU A 90 -5.93 8.90 8.20
N LEU A 91 -6.15 7.98 7.24
CA LEU A 91 -5.62 6.63 7.29
C LEU A 91 -4.08 6.63 7.36
N LEU A 92 -3.42 7.39 6.47
CA LEU A 92 -1.96 7.49 6.42
C LEU A 92 -1.40 8.09 7.71
N ARG A 93 -2.04 9.14 8.25
CA ARG A 93 -1.67 9.75 9.53
C ARG A 93 -1.75 8.73 10.68
N ARG A 94 -2.88 8.01 10.79
CA ARG A 94 -3.05 6.99 11.83
C ARG A 94 -2.06 5.84 11.70
N ALA A 95 -1.77 5.40 10.46
CA ALA A 95 -0.76 4.38 10.23
C ALA A 95 0.63 4.84 10.72
N ARG A 96 1.00 6.10 10.45
CA ARG A 96 2.23 6.70 10.97
C ARG A 96 2.26 6.72 12.50
N GLU A 97 1.16 7.13 13.15
CA GLU A 97 1.06 7.14 14.60
C GLU A 97 1.17 5.75 15.23
N MET A 98 0.57 4.73 14.60
CA MET A 98 0.64 3.34 15.07
C MET A 98 2.02 2.70 14.86
N ALA A 99 2.77 3.13 13.84
CA ALA A 99 4.11 2.63 13.55
C ALA A 99 5.07 3.78 13.19
N PRO A 100 5.59 4.54 14.17
CA PRO A 100 6.44 5.71 13.91
C PRO A 100 7.73 5.40 13.16
N THR A 101 8.24 4.18 13.25
CA THR A 101 9.44 3.70 12.55
C THR A 101 9.16 2.96 11.25
N GLY A 102 7.91 2.63 10.98
CA GLY A 102 7.48 2.03 9.73
C GLY A 102 7.47 3.06 8.59
N LEU A 103 7.38 2.59 7.36
CA LEU A 103 7.25 3.46 6.19
C LEU A 103 5.79 3.56 5.76
N THR A 104 5.40 4.77 5.34
CA THR A 104 4.12 5.00 4.70
C THR A 104 4.30 5.39 3.24
N LYS A 105 3.39 4.94 2.39
CA LYS A 105 3.44 5.12 0.95
C LYS A 105 2.07 5.52 0.41
N SER A 106 2.08 6.35 -0.60
CA SER A 106 0.87 6.68 -1.36
C SER A 106 1.17 6.76 -2.85
N GLY A 107 0.12 6.75 -3.67
CA GLY A 107 0.22 6.85 -5.11
C GLY A 107 -0.84 7.76 -5.69
N ILE A 108 -0.48 8.40 -6.80
CA ILE A 108 -1.36 9.25 -7.60
C ILE A 108 -1.25 8.88 -9.08
N MET A 109 -2.37 8.92 -9.78
CA MET A 109 -2.41 8.81 -11.23
C MET A 109 -2.57 10.20 -11.84
N VAL A 110 -1.87 10.44 -12.95
CA VAL A 110 -1.96 11.68 -13.73
C VAL A 110 -2.56 11.42 -15.12
N GLY A 111 -3.16 12.45 -15.73
CA GLY A 111 -3.80 12.37 -17.05
C GLY A 111 -5.32 12.28 -17.00
N LEU A 112 -5.94 12.58 -15.84
CA LEU A 112 -7.39 12.59 -15.61
C LEU A 112 -8.01 14.00 -15.66
N GLY A 113 -7.17 15.04 -15.92
CA GLY A 113 -7.59 16.45 -15.97
C GLY A 113 -7.29 17.24 -14.71
N GLU A 114 -6.37 16.77 -13.90
CA GLU A 114 -5.78 17.52 -12.79
C GLU A 114 -4.90 18.65 -13.32
N GLU A 115 -4.83 19.74 -12.55
CA GLU A 115 -3.92 20.84 -12.80
C GLU A 115 -2.60 20.62 -12.05
N TRP A 116 -1.53 21.27 -12.52
CA TRP A 116 -0.19 21.11 -11.92
C TRP A 116 -0.17 21.49 -10.43
N ASP A 117 -0.74 22.64 -10.09
CA ASP A 117 -0.78 23.12 -8.70
C ASP A 117 -1.60 22.22 -7.79
N GLU A 118 -2.62 21.53 -8.32
CA GLU A 118 -3.38 20.53 -7.54
C GLU A 118 -2.53 19.31 -7.19
N LEU A 119 -1.64 18.88 -8.10
CA LEU A 119 -0.68 17.79 -7.82
C LEU A 119 0.31 18.20 -6.73
N LEU A 120 0.84 19.43 -6.79
CA LEU A 120 1.74 19.95 -5.77
C LEU A 120 1.04 20.04 -4.41
N GLN A 121 -0.22 20.49 -4.37
CA GLN A 121 -0.99 20.52 -3.14
C GLN A 121 -1.22 19.11 -2.54
N VAL A 122 -1.48 18.10 -3.38
CA VAL A 122 -1.59 16.71 -2.91
C VAL A 122 -0.27 16.21 -2.33
N MET A 123 0.86 16.58 -2.92
CA MET A 123 2.17 16.26 -2.34
C MET A 123 2.36 16.91 -0.96
N ASP A 124 1.98 18.18 -0.81
CA ASP A 124 2.04 18.90 0.46
C ASP A 124 1.12 18.28 1.51
N ASP A 125 -0.13 17.93 1.13
CA ASP A 125 -1.09 17.25 2.00
C ASP A 125 -0.58 15.87 2.49
N LEU A 126 0.05 15.10 1.60
CA LEU A 126 0.65 13.81 1.95
C LEU A 126 1.87 13.98 2.88
N ARG A 127 2.71 14.99 2.62
CA ARG A 127 3.84 15.30 3.50
C ARG A 127 3.40 15.77 4.87
N ALA A 128 2.28 16.49 4.97
CA ALA A 128 1.67 16.86 6.26
C ALA A 128 1.22 15.64 7.08
N GLN A 129 1.07 14.46 6.46
CA GLN A 129 0.81 13.18 7.13
C GLN A 129 2.08 12.31 7.28
N ASP A 130 3.26 12.87 7.06
CA ASP A 130 4.57 12.19 7.13
C ASP A 130 4.70 10.98 6.18
N VAL A 131 4.09 11.06 5.00
CA VAL A 131 4.24 10.01 3.99
C VAL A 131 5.66 10.00 3.43
N ASP A 132 6.33 8.85 3.45
CA ASP A 132 7.74 8.70 3.05
C ASP A 132 7.92 8.50 1.56
N ILE A 133 7.01 7.73 0.93
CA ILE A 133 7.16 7.23 -0.44
C ILE A 133 5.97 7.69 -1.27
N LEU A 134 6.26 8.25 -2.45
CA LEU A 134 5.25 8.65 -3.42
C LEU A 134 5.47 7.93 -4.75
N THR A 135 4.40 7.39 -5.33
CA THR A 135 4.39 6.86 -6.70
C THR A 135 3.48 7.69 -7.59
N ILE A 136 3.97 8.06 -8.78
CA ILE A 136 3.23 8.86 -9.76
C ILE A 136 3.24 8.12 -11.09
N GLY A 137 2.07 7.71 -11.59
CA GLY A 137 1.94 6.96 -12.82
C GLY A 137 0.90 7.55 -13.78
N GLN A 138 1.06 7.33 -15.08
CA GLN A 138 0.05 7.70 -16.05
C GLN A 138 -1.21 6.86 -15.86
N TYR A 139 -2.37 7.50 -15.81
CA TYR A 139 -3.64 6.83 -15.95
C TYR A 139 -3.75 6.22 -17.35
N LEU A 140 -4.02 4.92 -17.42
CA LEU A 140 -4.29 4.20 -18.66
C LEU A 140 -5.73 3.70 -18.59
N GLN A 141 -6.56 4.09 -19.55
CA GLN A 141 -7.97 3.70 -19.59
C GLN A 141 -8.12 2.18 -19.76
N PRO A 142 -8.65 1.44 -18.75
CA PRO A 142 -8.73 -0.02 -18.84
C PRO A 142 -9.71 -0.53 -19.89
N SER A 143 -10.79 0.20 -20.14
CA SER A 143 -11.77 -0.09 -21.18
C SER A 143 -12.55 1.17 -21.56
N ARG A 144 -13.31 1.13 -22.66
CA ARG A 144 -14.15 2.23 -23.13
C ARG A 144 -15.23 2.70 -22.14
N PHE A 145 -15.48 1.93 -21.09
CA PHE A 145 -16.46 2.27 -20.04
C PHE A 145 -15.84 3.03 -18.87
N HIS A 146 -14.52 3.12 -18.83
CA HIS A 146 -13.78 3.91 -17.83
C HIS A 146 -13.59 5.33 -18.32
N LEU A 147 -13.18 6.22 -17.41
CA LEU A 147 -12.93 7.61 -17.73
C LEU A 147 -11.91 7.72 -18.87
N PRO A 148 -12.13 8.62 -19.85
CA PRO A 148 -11.17 8.84 -20.91
C PRO A 148 -9.90 9.47 -20.36
N ILE A 149 -8.77 9.22 -21.03
CA ILE A 149 -7.52 9.92 -20.78
C ILE A 149 -7.69 11.35 -21.29
N VAL A 150 -7.44 12.34 -20.42
CA VAL A 150 -7.49 13.77 -20.80
C VAL A 150 -6.20 14.18 -21.51
N ARG A 151 -5.06 13.75 -20.99
CA ARG A 151 -3.76 13.94 -21.63
C ARG A 151 -2.74 12.89 -21.20
N TYR A 152 -1.68 12.76 -21.96
CA TYR A 152 -0.47 12.03 -21.57
C TYR A 152 0.57 13.03 -21.09
N TYR A 153 1.19 12.71 -19.95
CA TYR A 153 2.35 13.45 -19.44
C TYR A 153 3.61 13.00 -20.16
N THR A 154 4.51 13.93 -20.42
CA THR A 154 5.81 13.63 -21.03
C THR A 154 6.78 13.04 -20.00
N PRO A 155 7.84 12.33 -20.43
CA PRO A 155 8.90 11.89 -19.50
C PRO A 155 9.51 13.03 -18.69
N GLU A 156 9.66 14.21 -19.30
CA GLU A 156 10.21 15.42 -18.66
C GLU A 156 9.28 15.94 -17.56
N GLU A 157 7.95 15.90 -17.78
CA GLU A 157 6.97 16.26 -16.75
C GLU A 157 7.00 15.27 -15.57
N PHE A 158 7.16 13.96 -15.84
CA PHE A 158 7.34 12.97 -14.78
C PHE A 158 8.61 13.23 -13.96
N GLU A 159 9.72 13.60 -14.61
CA GLU A 159 10.95 13.95 -13.88
C GLU A 159 10.79 15.24 -13.06
N GLN A 160 10.05 16.23 -13.57
CA GLN A 160 9.69 17.45 -12.80
C GLN A 160 8.84 17.07 -11.57
N LEU A 161 7.81 16.24 -11.71
CA LEU A 161 7.00 15.76 -10.58
C LEU A 161 7.85 15.00 -9.56
N ARG A 162 8.82 14.22 -10.03
CA ARG A 162 9.78 13.53 -9.16
C ARG A 162 10.62 14.52 -8.36
N ALA A 163 11.17 15.52 -9.01
CA ALA A 163 11.98 16.55 -8.38
C ALA A 163 11.16 17.35 -7.35
N GLU A 164 9.92 17.71 -7.68
CA GLU A 164 8.97 18.40 -6.80
C GLU A 164 8.66 17.58 -5.53
N GLY A 165 8.44 16.29 -5.68
CA GLY A 165 8.22 15.41 -4.53
C GLY A 165 9.45 15.31 -3.63
N LEU A 166 10.64 15.10 -4.21
CA LEU A 166 11.88 15.04 -3.43
C LEU A 166 12.18 16.36 -2.71
N SER A 167 11.94 17.52 -3.35
CA SER A 167 12.13 18.84 -2.74
C SER A 167 11.21 19.08 -1.52
N ARG A 168 10.02 18.45 -1.50
CA ARG A 168 9.06 18.48 -0.39
C ARG A 168 9.40 17.52 0.75
N GLY A 169 10.47 16.73 0.59
CA GLY A 169 10.97 15.83 1.63
C GLY A 169 10.38 14.42 1.61
N PHE A 170 9.80 13.98 0.50
CA PHE A 170 9.60 12.54 0.30
C PHE A 170 10.96 11.85 0.27
N ARG A 171 11.07 10.73 0.97
CA ARG A 171 12.31 9.94 1.02
C ARG A 171 12.57 9.17 -0.28
N TRP A 172 11.50 8.86 -1.00
CA TRP A 172 11.53 8.20 -2.30
C TRP A 172 10.35 8.66 -3.16
N VAL A 173 10.62 8.97 -4.43
CA VAL A 173 9.58 9.27 -5.41
C VAL A 173 9.86 8.45 -6.66
N GLU A 174 8.91 7.61 -7.00
CA GLU A 174 8.90 6.88 -8.26
C GLU A 174 7.88 7.53 -9.19
N SER A 175 8.34 8.06 -10.32
CA SER A 175 7.50 8.84 -11.23
C SER A 175 7.80 8.45 -12.68
N GLY A 176 6.78 8.08 -13.43
CA GLY A 176 6.93 7.68 -14.82
C GLY A 176 5.66 7.09 -15.42
N PRO A 177 5.58 7.00 -16.76
CA PRO A 177 4.35 6.61 -17.44
C PRO A 177 3.88 5.18 -17.11
N LEU A 178 4.79 4.27 -16.82
CA LEU A 178 4.47 2.88 -16.51
C LEU A 178 4.58 2.54 -15.02
N VAL A 179 4.83 3.55 -14.17
CA VAL A 179 4.92 3.37 -12.71
C VAL A 179 3.57 2.86 -12.18
N ARG A 180 3.65 1.88 -11.28
CA ARG A 180 2.55 1.34 -10.49
C ARG A 180 2.99 1.24 -9.03
N SER A 181 2.05 1.09 -8.12
CA SER A 181 2.34 1.06 -6.67
C SER A 181 3.37 0.01 -6.26
N SER A 182 3.51 -1.10 -6.98
CA SER A 182 4.52 -2.13 -6.71
C SER A 182 5.84 -1.94 -7.48
N TYR A 183 5.93 -0.92 -8.36
CA TYR A 183 7.11 -0.70 -9.17
C TYR A 183 8.31 -0.30 -8.31
N HIS A 184 9.44 -1.00 -8.46
CA HIS A 184 10.67 -0.81 -7.66
C HIS A 184 10.46 -0.80 -6.13
N ALA A 185 9.40 -1.45 -5.62
CA ALA A 185 9.08 -1.46 -4.18
C ALA A 185 10.22 -2.01 -3.31
N GLU A 186 10.94 -3.05 -3.79
CA GLU A 186 12.12 -3.59 -3.11
C GLU A 186 13.25 -2.56 -3.00
N GLN A 187 13.49 -1.79 -4.07
CA GLN A 187 14.54 -0.75 -4.08
C GLN A 187 14.21 0.38 -3.12
N ALA A 188 12.96 0.84 -3.13
CA ALA A 188 12.48 1.87 -2.19
C ALA A 188 12.64 1.39 -0.74
N ALA A 189 12.22 0.17 -0.44
CA ALA A 189 12.36 -0.43 0.89
C ALA A 189 13.83 -0.52 1.32
N GLY A 190 14.72 -1.00 0.45
CA GLY A 190 16.15 -1.14 0.74
C GLY A 190 16.91 0.17 0.85
N HIS A 191 16.48 1.22 0.15
CA HIS A 191 17.13 2.53 0.19
C HIS A 191 16.78 3.34 1.44
N ILE A 192 15.54 3.19 1.93
CA ILE A 192 15.01 4.02 3.01
C ILE A 192 15.18 3.35 4.37
N ALA A 193 15.05 2.03 4.46
CA ALA A 193 15.30 1.26 5.66
C ALA A 193 16.76 0.80 5.64
N PRO A 194 17.67 1.34 6.47
CA PRO A 194 18.87 0.60 6.78
C PRO A 194 18.39 -0.74 7.36
N LEU A 195 18.77 -1.84 6.70
CA LEU A 195 18.56 -3.19 7.20
C LEU A 195 19.03 -3.23 8.67
N GLN A 196 18.12 -3.11 9.61
CA GLN A 196 18.38 -3.51 10.98
C GLN A 196 18.40 -5.04 10.98
N ILE A 197 19.46 -5.60 10.41
CA ILE A 197 19.91 -6.94 10.75
C ILE A 197 20.47 -6.79 12.16
N GLY A 198 19.56 -6.70 13.14
CA GLY A 198 19.93 -6.84 14.53
C GLY A 198 20.42 -8.25 14.71
N GLU A 199 21.72 -8.39 14.99
CA GLU A 199 22.30 -9.55 15.64
C GLU A 199 21.45 -9.87 16.87
N ARG A 200 20.56 -10.85 16.74
CA ARG A 200 19.96 -11.49 17.90
C ARG A 200 20.98 -12.49 18.40
N SER A 201 21.86 -12.01 19.30
CA SER A 201 22.60 -12.86 20.20
C SER A 201 21.66 -13.84 20.90
N GLY A 202 22.06 -15.08 20.83
CA GLY A 202 21.69 -16.29 21.47
C GLY A 202 20.61 -16.36 22.56
N GLY A 203 19.88 -17.46 22.44
CA GLY A 203 19.34 -18.19 23.59
C GLY A 203 17.82 -18.17 23.67
N THR A 204 17.19 -19.22 23.23
CA THR A 204 16.40 -20.14 24.08
C THR A 204 15.42 -20.95 23.23
N SER A 205 15.54 -22.26 23.37
CA SER A 205 14.56 -23.34 23.26
C SER A 205 13.36 -23.16 22.32
N CYS A 206 13.39 -23.95 21.27
CA CYS A 206 12.27 -24.33 20.40
C CYS A 206 11.07 -24.81 21.25
N PRO A 207 9.88 -24.20 21.12
CA PRO A 207 8.66 -24.86 21.57
C PRO A 207 8.24 -25.88 20.51
N SER A 208 7.87 -27.07 21.00
CA SER A 208 7.43 -28.22 20.26
C SER A 208 6.35 -27.89 19.20
N ARG A 209 6.46 -28.55 18.05
CA ARG A 209 5.49 -28.53 16.96
C ARG A 209 4.05 -28.59 17.48
N ALA A 210 3.27 -27.57 17.18
CA ALA A 210 1.83 -27.61 17.37
C ALA A 210 1.23 -28.63 16.39
N ASP A 211 0.41 -29.52 16.94
CA ASP A 211 -0.34 -30.58 16.24
C ASP A 211 -1.37 -29.92 15.31
N PRO A 212 -1.32 -30.14 13.98
CA PRO A 212 -2.26 -29.54 13.03
C PRO A 212 -3.70 -30.05 13.14
N SER A 213 -3.97 -31.00 14.03
CA SER A 213 -5.31 -31.57 14.19
C SER A 213 -6.25 -30.76 15.09
N LYS A 214 -5.78 -29.66 15.72
CA LYS A 214 -6.55 -28.94 16.77
C LYS A 214 -7.34 -27.73 16.32
N HIS A 215 -7.26 -27.31 15.05
CA HIS A 215 -8.14 -26.27 14.51
C HIS A 215 -8.67 -26.67 13.13
N PRO A 216 -9.86 -27.29 13.06
CA PRO A 216 -10.51 -27.49 11.77
C PRO A 216 -10.95 -26.14 11.20
N LEU A 217 -10.55 -25.88 9.95
CA LEU A 217 -11.09 -24.79 9.15
C LEU A 217 -12.62 -24.96 9.03
N PRO A 218 -13.45 -23.92 9.19
CA PRO A 218 -14.88 -24.03 9.00
C PRO A 218 -15.18 -24.35 7.53
N GLY A 219 -15.79 -25.52 7.32
CA GLY A 219 -16.59 -26.00 6.22
C GLY A 219 -16.26 -25.50 4.80
N VAL A 220 -15.42 -26.24 4.08
CA VAL A 220 -15.52 -26.34 2.63
C VAL A 220 -16.17 -27.69 2.34
N GLU A 221 -17.50 -27.73 2.17
CA GLU A 221 -18.15 -28.86 1.58
C GLU A 221 -17.68 -29.07 0.15
N ALA A 222 -17.07 -30.22 -0.08
CA ALA A 222 -16.70 -30.68 -1.42
C ALA A 222 -17.98 -31.05 -2.19
N ASN A 223 -18.57 -30.10 -2.90
CA ASN A 223 -19.55 -30.39 -3.93
C ASN A 223 -18.81 -30.74 -5.22
N GLY A 224 -18.89 -32.02 -5.55
CA GLY A 224 -18.32 -32.62 -6.74
C GLY A 224 -18.82 -31.95 -8.02
N CYS A 225 -17.89 -31.37 -8.77
CA CYS A 225 -18.11 -31.13 -10.20
C CYS A 225 -17.68 -32.37 -10.99
N LYS A 226 -18.68 -33.07 -11.53
CA LYS A 226 -18.52 -33.94 -12.69
C LYS A 226 -18.61 -33.08 -13.93
N PHE A 227 -17.55 -33.19 -14.76
CA PHE A 227 -17.32 -32.70 -16.11
C PHE A 227 -17.05 -31.21 -16.27
#